data_6f888c15e515cf67ffe8228e755e810b
#
_entry.id   6f888c15e515cf67ffe8228e755e810b
#
_cell.length_a   1.000
_cell.length_b   1.000
_cell.length_c   1.000
_cell.angle_alpha   90.00
_cell.angle_beta   90.00
_cell.angle_gamma   90.00
#
_symmetry.space_group_name_H-M   'P 1'
#
loop_
_entity.id
_entity.type
_entity.pdbx_description
1 polymer ?
#
loop_
_entity_poly.entity_id
_entity_poly.type
_entity_poly.pdbx_seq_one_letter_code
_entity_poly.pdbx_strand_id
1 'polypeptide(L)'
;MQIILASAKIMNSKTAVSVPEKTVPVFSSEAERFALEMSSWDVETLAKRLNCSNSIALENQLRFQSFFNDDEKLPALLAYNGHAYKHLQASSFTESDFRFAQHHLFITSFLYGLLRPLDQIHPYRMEAKVTLKATQHHNMFAFWRPLLTDMLIDAVKQDDGILIHLATEEYEHLFDWKRICREVKVIQPLFYVEKGDKMKVVSVYAKQCRGAMTRCIIRHQWHSPQQLLTFNEADFIYQPNYGDELHPHFILNQT
;
A
#
# COMPACT_ATOMS: atom_id res chain seq x y z
N MET A 1 15.52 -0.78 -7.05
CA MET A 1 14.87 -0.24 -5.83
C MET A 1 13.54 -0.93 -5.62
N GLN A 2 13.26 -1.38 -4.42
CA GLN A 2 11.91 -1.81 -4.05
C GLN A 2 11.10 -0.64 -3.47
N ILE A 3 9.79 -0.67 -3.62
CA ILE A 3 8.85 0.37 -3.19
C ILE A 3 7.82 -0.27 -2.28
N ILE A 4 7.44 0.38 -1.18
CA ILE A 4 6.23 0.02 -0.43
C ILE A 4 5.20 1.14 -0.52
N LEU A 5 3.94 0.76 -0.81
CA LEU A 5 2.78 1.65 -0.86
C LEU A 5 1.68 1.12 0.06
N ALA A 6 0.96 2.01 0.73
CA ALA A 6 -0.16 1.62 1.59
C ALA A 6 -1.37 1.17 0.77
N SER A 7 -2.09 0.15 1.24
CA SER A 7 -3.42 -0.19 0.73
C SER A 7 -4.44 0.93 0.97
N ALA A 8 -5.62 0.80 0.41
CA ALA A 8 -6.72 1.75 0.60
C ALA A 8 -7.97 1.05 1.14
N LYS A 9 -8.75 1.78 1.94
CA LYS A 9 -10.03 1.28 2.48
C LYS A 9 -11.14 1.21 1.44
N ILE A 10 -11.04 2.02 0.37
CA ILE A 10 -11.98 2.02 -0.76
C ILE A 10 -11.40 1.12 -1.84
N MET A 11 -12.22 0.24 -2.37
CA MET A 11 -11.82 -0.73 -3.40
C MET A 11 -12.84 -0.75 -4.53
N ASN A 12 -12.34 -1.04 -5.73
CA ASN A 12 -13.16 -1.34 -6.90
C ASN A 12 -13.71 -2.77 -6.80
N SER A 13 -14.88 -3.00 -7.37
CA SER A 13 -15.47 -4.34 -7.49
C SER A 13 -15.26 -4.98 -8.86
N LYS A 14 -14.77 -4.21 -9.84
CA LYS A 14 -14.50 -4.68 -11.21
C LYS A 14 -13.48 -3.77 -11.91
N THR A 15 -12.82 -4.31 -12.92
CA THR A 15 -11.95 -3.57 -13.82
C THR A 15 -12.10 -4.08 -15.25
N ALA A 16 -11.99 -3.18 -16.22
CA ALA A 16 -11.91 -3.53 -17.64
C ALA A 16 -10.46 -3.60 -18.15
N VAL A 17 -9.49 -3.32 -17.26
CA VAL A 17 -8.06 -3.29 -17.63
C VAL A 17 -7.51 -4.70 -17.69
N SER A 18 -6.96 -5.07 -18.83
CA SER A 18 -6.19 -6.32 -18.98
C SER A 18 -4.79 -6.16 -18.39
N VAL A 19 -4.33 -7.20 -17.72
CA VAL A 19 -2.97 -7.26 -17.15
C VAL A 19 -2.17 -8.38 -17.81
N PRO A 20 -0.83 -8.27 -17.88
CA PRO A 20 0.01 -9.23 -18.62
C PRO A 20 0.00 -10.64 -18.00
N GLU A 21 -0.24 -10.74 -16.71
CA GLU A 21 -0.30 -12.00 -15.96
C GLU A 21 -1.17 -11.84 -14.72
N LYS A 22 -1.53 -12.95 -14.10
CA LYS A 22 -2.25 -13.01 -12.82
C LYS A 22 -1.42 -13.84 -11.85
N THR A 23 -1.14 -13.27 -10.68
CA THR A 23 -0.39 -13.95 -9.61
C THR A 23 -1.26 -14.21 -8.39
N VAL A 24 -0.81 -15.12 -7.54
CA VAL A 24 -1.50 -15.47 -6.30
C VAL A 24 -0.77 -14.82 -5.13
N PRO A 25 -1.48 -14.17 -4.20
CA PRO A 25 -0.84 -13.62 -2.99
C PRO A 25 -0.09 -14.68 -2.21
N VAL A 26 1.10 -14.36 -1.72
CA VAL A 26 1.93 -15.29 -0.92
C VAL A 26 1.17 -15.82 0.31
N PHE A 27 0.36 -14.96 0.93
CA PHE A 27 -0.41 -15.28 2.14
C PHE A 27 -1.92 -15.46 1.84
N SER A 28 -2.25 -16.05 0.68
CA SER A 28 -3.65 -16.33 0.31
C SER A 28 -4.36 -17.22 1.33
N SER A 29 -3.68 -18.23 1.86
CA SER A 29 -4.25 -19.14 2.86
C SER A 29 -4.55 -18.44 4.20
N GLU A 30 -3.72 -17.49 4.63
CA GLU A 30 -3.98 -16.66 5.79
C GLU A 30 -5.21 -15.77 5.56
N ALA A 31 -5.26 -15.11 4.40
CA ALA A 31 -6.40 -14.25 4.03
C ALA A 31 -7.72 -15.03 3.97
N GLU A 32 -7.70 -16.25 3.44
CA GLU A 32 -8.87 -17.14 3.41
C GLU A 32 -9.33 -17.52 4.82
N ARG A 33 -8.42 -17.88 5.72
CA ARG A 33 -8.75 -18.18 7.13
C ARG A 33 -9.36 -16.98 7.84
N PHE A 34 -8.83 -15.77 7.59
CA PHE A 34 -9.36 -14.53 8.16
C PHE A 34 -10.74 -14.22 7.61
N ALA A 35 -10.91 -14.33 6.29
CA ALA A 35 -12.19 -14.09 5.63
C ALA A 35 -13.26 -15.09 6.09
N LEU A 36 -12.91 -16.37 6.25
CA LEU A 36 -13.81 -17.40 6.77
C LEU A 36 -14.31 -17.07 8.18
N GLU A 37 -13.42 -16.62 9.08
CA GLU A 37 -13.85 -16.21 10.41
C GLU A 37 -14.74 -14.96 10.35
N MET A 38 -14.37 -13.96 9.56
CA MET A 38 -15.12 -12.70 9.43
C MET A 38 -16.47 -12.89 8.72
N SER A 39 -16.61 -13.88 7.83
CA SER A 39 -17.89 -14.18 7.16
C SER A 39 -18.96 -14.66 8.12
N SER A 40 -18.58 -15.19 9.27
CA SER A 40 -19.50 -15.63 10.33
C SER A 40 -19.97 -14.49 11.25
N TRP A 41 -19.39 -13.30 11.16
CA TRP A 41 -19.74 -12.16 12.01
C TRP A 41 -20.99 -11.46 11.48
N ASP A 42 -21.87 -11.06 12.38
CA ASP A 42 -22.99 -10.19 12.05
C ASP A 42 -22.55 -8.75 11.74
N VAL A 43 -23.45 -7.96 11.16
CA VAL A 43 -23.17 -6.57 10.76
C VAL A 43 -22.73 -5.70 11.93
N GLU A 44 -23.32 -5.90 13.10
CA GLU A 44 -23.01 -5.10 14.30
C GLU A 44 -21.59 -5.38 14.80
N THR A 45 -21.21 -6.65 14.85
CA THR A 45 -19.86 -7.10 15.20
C THR A 45 -18.84 -6.56 14.20
N LEU A 46 -19.11 -6.67 12.88
CA LEU A 46 -18.25 -6.12 11.84
C LEU A 46 -18.11 -4.59 11.97
N ALA A 47 -19.22 -3.86 12.16
CA ALA A 47 -19.19 -2.40 12.31
C ALA A 47 -18.27 -1.98 13.47
N LYS A 48 -18.41 -2.65 14.62
CA LYS A 48 -17.59 -2.41 15.81
C LYS A 48 -16.12 -2.76 15.57
N ARG A 49 -15.83 -3.94 15.01
CA ARG A 49 -14.46 -4.44 14.82
C ARG A 49 -13.72 -3.68 13.73
N LEU A 50 -14.39 -3.29 12.65
CA LEU A 50 -13.85 -2.52 11.55
C LEU A 50 -13.92 -1.00 11.76
N ASN A 51 -14.49 -0.55 12.89
CA ASN A 51 -14.70 0.87 13.21
C ASN A 51 -15.32 1.63 12.02
N CYS A 52 -16.48 1.18 11.57
CA CYS A 52 -17.18 1.73 10.42
C CYS A 52 -18.71 1.77 10.64
N SER A 53 -19.43 2.42 9.72
CA SER A 53 -20.90 2.44 9.75
C SER A 53 -21.49 1.05 9.44
N ASN A 54 -22.73 0.81 9.88
CA ASN A 54 -23.45 -0.43 9.57
C ASN A 54 -23.59 -0.66 8.06
N SER A 55 -23.75 0.39 7.26
CA SER A 55 -23.80 0.28 5.79
C SER A 55 -22.51 -0.28 5.21
N ILE A 56 -21.35 0.22 5.68
CA ILE A 56 -20.03 -0.30 5.28
C ILE A 56 -19.82 -1.72 5.80
N ALA A 57 -20.29 -2.01 7.01
CA ALA A 57 -20.19 -3.34 7.60
C ALA A 57 -21.02 -4.38 6.81
N LEU A 58 -22.24 -4.03 6.40
CA LEU A 58 -23.10 -4.88 5.57
C LEU A 58 -22.44 -5.18 4.21
N GLU A 59 -21.91 -4.17 3.54
CA GLU A 59 -21.14 -4.36 2.29
C GLU A 59 -20.00 -5.35 2.48
N ASN A 60 -19.26 -5.22 3.56
CA ASN A 60 -18.12 -6.10 3.84
C ASN A 60 -18.53 -7.49 4.33
N GLN A 61 -19.67 -7.63 5.00
CA GLN A 61 -20.25 -8.95 5.30
C GLN A 61 -20.51 -9.73 4.01
N LEU A 62 -21.15 -9.11 3.02
CA LEU A 62 -21.41 -9.71 1.71
C LEU A 62 -20.09 -10.10 1.00
N ARG A 63 -19.08 -9.21 1.05
CA ARG A 63 -17.74 -9.47 0.49
C ARG A 63 -17.06 -10.68 1.13
N PHE A 64 -17.14 -10.81 2.47
CA PHE A 64 -16.58 -11.98 3.16
C PHE A 64 -17.37 -13.26 2.92
N GLN A 65 -18.69 -13.17 2.73
CA GLN A 65 -19.53 -14.32 2.37
C GLN A 65 -19.24 -14.81 0.94
N SER A 66 -18.91 -13.92 0.00
CA SER A 66 -18.55 -14.26 -1.39
C SER A 66 -17.04 -14.46 -1.60
N PHE A 67 -16.23 -14.41 -0.54
CA PHE A 67 -14.77 -14.40 -0.64
C PHE A 67 -14.16 -15.62 -1.34
N PHE A 68 -14.89 -16.70 -1.43
CA PHE A 68 -14.45 -17.94 -2.08
C PHE A 68 -14.91 -18.04 -3.55
N ASN A 69 -15.50 -16.97 -4.10
CA ASN A 69 -15.88 -16.89 -5.51
C ASN A 69 -14.73 -16.25 -6.30
N ASP A 70 -13.98 -17.03 -7.06
CA ASP A 70 -12.81 -16.58 -7.81
C ASP A 70 -13.11 -15.53 -8.90
N ASP A 71 -14.35 -15.45 -9.39
CA ASP A 71 -14.74 -14.45 -10.40
C ASP A 71 -14.74 -13.01 -9.89
N GLU A 72 -14.70 -12.82 -8.57
CA GLU A 72 -14.69 -11.50 -7.93
C GLU A 72 -13.27 -10.95 -7.66
N LYS A 73 -12.23 -11.68 -8.02
CA LYS A 73 -10.84 -11.26 -7.80
C LYS A 73 -10.37 -10.22 -8.83
N LEU A 74 -9.56 -9.30 -8.36
CA LEU A 74 -8.95 -8.21 -9.14
C LEU A 74 -7.45 -8.14 -8.88
N PRO A 75 -6.61 -7.71 -9.86
CA PRO A 75 -5.23 -7.36 -9.56
C PRO A 75 -5.16 -6.31 -8.44
N ALA A 76 -4.32 -6.53 -7.44
CA ALA A 76 -4.22 -5.67 -6.26
C ALA A 76 -4.05 -4.19 -6.62
N LEU A 77 -3.20 -3.89 -7.61
CA LEU A 77 -2.96 -2.52 -8.06
C LEU A 77 -4.22 -1.83 -8.63
N LEU A 78 -5.14 -2.60 -9.21
CA LEU A 78 -6.41 -2.12 -9.79
C LEU A 78 -7.59 -2.24 -8.81
N ALA A 79 -7.45 -3.06 -7.77
CA ALA A 79 -8.47 -3.26 -6.76
C ALA A 79 -8.57 -2.07 -5.79
N TYR A 80 -7.46 -1.50 -5.36
CA TYR A 80 -7.48 -0.35 -4.45
C TYR A 80 -7.84 0.96 -5.16
N ASN A 81 -8.69 1.79 -4.51
CA ASN A 81 -9.22 3.05 -5.07
C ASN A 81 -9.25 4.19 -4.05
N GLY A 82 -8.14 4.39 -3.32
CA GLY A 82 -7.95 5.55 -2.44
C GLY A 82 -7.26 6.72 -3.14
N HIS A 83 -7.00 7.82 -2.40
CA HIS A 83 -6.34 9.01 -2.95
C HIS A 83 -4.99 8.70 -3.63
N ALA A 84 -4.17 7.82 -3.06
CA ALA A 84 -2.91 7.42 -3.68
C ALA A 84 -3.16 6.71 -5.03
N TYR A 85 -4.08 5.77 -5.07
CA TYR A 85 -4.36 4.96 -6.27
C TYR A 85 -5.00 5.77 -7.41
N LYS A 86 -5.82 6.79 -7.08
CA LYS A 86 -6.37 7.73 -8.08
C LYS A 86 -5.26 8.52 -8.78
N HIS A 87 -4.16 8.84 -8.08
CA HIS A 87 -3.02 9.57 -8.64
C HIS A 87 -1.94 8.62 -9.19
N LEU A 88 -1.92 7.38 -8.75
CA LEU A 88 -1.14 6.32 -9.36
C LEU A 88 -1.64 5.98 -10.77
N GLN A 89 -2.96 6.06 -11.01
CA GLN A 89 -3.58 5.90 -12.34
C GLN A 89 -3.19 4.60 -13.05
N ALA A 90 -3.17 3.49 -12.34
CA ALA A 90 -2.74 2.19 -12.87
C ALA A 90 -3.56 1.72 -14.09
N SER A 91 -4.79 2.24 -14.28
CA SER A 91 -5.60 1.96 -15.47
C SER A 91 -4.99 2.47 -16.78
N SER A 92 -4.00 3.36 -16.70
CA SER A 92 -3.28 3.91 -17.85
C SER A 92 -1.90 3.26 -18.09
N PHE A 93 -1.57 2.21 -17.35
CA PHE A 93 -0.30 1.51 -17.45
C PHE A 93 -0.25 0.64 -18.70
N THR A 94 0.91 0.62 -19.32
CA THR A 94 1.27 -0.33 -20.37
C THR A 94 1.62 -1.70 -19.78
N GLU A 95 1.76 -2.72 -20.61
CA GLU A 95 2.23 -4.02 -20.18
C GLU A 95 3.63 -3.93 -19.52
N SER A 96 4.53 -3.11 -20.08
CA SER A 96 5.86 -2.87 -19.49
C SER A 96 5.77 -2.25 -18.10
N ASP A 97 4.85 -1.29 -17.90
CA ASP A 97 4.65 -0.66 -16.59
C ASP A 97 4.16 -1.67 -15.55
N PHE A 98 3.20 -2.54 -15.94
CA PHE A 98 2.72 -3.60 -15.04
C PHE A 98 3.83 -4.59 -14.68
N ARG A 99 4.66 -4.99 -15.65
CA ARG A 99 5.81 -5.89 -15.40
C ARG A 99 6.83 -5.23 -14.47
N PHE A 100 7.18 -3.97 -14.71
CA PHE A 100 8.07 -3.21 -13.82
C PHE A 100 7.47 -3.10 -12.41
N ALA A 101 6.20 -2.71 -12.31
CA ALA A 101 5.52 -2.63 -11.02
C ALA A 101 5.53 -3.97 -10.27
N GLN A 102 5.26 -5.09 -10.96
CA GLN A 102 5.23 -6.43 -10.36
C GLN A 102 6.56 -6.81 -9.70
N HIS A 103 7.68 -6.35 -10.25
CA HIS A 103 9.01 -6.65 -9.71
C HIS A 103 9.48 -5.68 -8.62
N HIS A 104 8.97 -4.43 -8.63
CA HIS A 104 9.51 -3.37 -7.79
C HIS A 104 8.55 -2.82 -6.73
N LEU A 105 7.25 -3.09 -6.83
CA LEU A 105 6.26 -2.54 -5.89
C LEU A 105 5.71 -3.62 -4.96
N PHE A 106 5.67 -3.30 -3.68
CA PHE A 106 4.85 -3.98 -2.68
C PHE A 106 3.70 -3.09 -2.21
N ILE A 107 2.54 -3.69 -2.02
CA ILE A 107 1.37 -3.05 -1.42
C ILE A 107 1.13 -3.69 -0.06
N THR A 108 1.16 -2.89 1.01
CA THR A 108 0.91 -3.39 2.37
C THR A 108 -0.58 -3.62 2.59
N SER A 109 -0.94 -4.72 3.25
CA SER A 109 -2.33 -5.13 3.47
C SER A 109 -2.51 -5.77 4.84
N PHE A 110 -3.57 -5.39 5.57
CA PHE A 110 -3.88 -6.06 6.83
C PHE A 110 -4.53 -7.44 6.63
N LEU A 111 -5.12 -7.71 5.46
CA LEU A 111 -5.71 -9.02 5.16
C LEU A 111 -4.69 -9.97 4.52
N TYR A 112 -3.87 -9.49 3.59
CA TYR A 112 -2.97 -10.29 2.76
C TYR A 112 -1.47 -10.12 3.11
N GLY A 113 -1.13 -9.30 4.10
CA GLY A 113 0.26 -9.00 4.46
C GLY A 113 0.96 -8.09 3.44
N LEU A 114 1.78 -8.65 2.57
CA LEU A 114 2.42 -7.96 1.44
C LEU A 114 1.90 -8.54 0.12
N LEU A 115 1.46 -7.66 -0.76
CA LEU A 115 0.96 -7.98 -2.09
C LEU A 115 1.92 -7.46 -3.15
N ARG A 116 2.00 -8.19 -4.26
CA ARG A 116 2.51 -7.68 -5.52
C ARG A 116 1.36 -7.10 -6.36
N PRO A 117 1.62 -6.18 -7.30
CA PRO A 117 0.60 -5.48 -8.11
C PRO A 117 -0.42 -6.37 -8.83
N LEU A 118 0.01 -7.53 -9.33
CA LEU A 118 -0.81 -8.44 -10.14
C LEU A 118 -1.42 -9.59 -9.34
N ASP A 119 -1.20 -9.60 -8.01
CA ASP A 119 -1.84 -10.56 -7.11
C ASP A 119 -3.36 -10.41 -7.17
N GLN A 120 -4.04 -11.53 -7.38
CA GLN A 120 -5.50 -11.56 -7.49
C GLN A 120 -6.11 -11.55 -6.09
N ILE A 121 -6.79 -10.46 -5.75
CA ILE A 121 -7.40 -10.25 -4.42
C ILE A 121 -8.89 -9.95 -4.52
N HIS A 122 -9.63 -10.36 -3.51
CA HIS A 122 -11.01 -9.93 -3.32
C HIS A 122 -11.08 -8.51 -2.75
N PRO A 123 -12.13 -7.72 -3.07
CA PRO A 123 -12.43 -6.51 -2.33
C PRO A 123 -12.75 -6.84 -0.87
N TYR A 124 -12.19 -6.06 0.04
CA TYR A 124 -12.34 -6.27 1.48
C TYR A 124 -12.16 -4.97 2.27
N ARG A 125 -12.50 -5.01 3.55
CA ARG A 125 -12.07 -4.04 4.55
C ARG A 125 -11.48 -4.75 5.74
N MET A 126 -10.27 -4.38 6.13
CA MET A 126 -9.59 -4.87 7.31
C MET A 126 -8.91 -3.70 8.02
N GLU A 127 -8.95 -3.68 9.33
CA GLU A 127 -8.31 -2.67 10.16
C GLU A 127 -7.21 -3.31 11.01
N ALA A 128 -6.15 -2.56 11.29
CA ALA A 128 -4.98 -3.05 12.01
C ALA A 128 -5.29 -3.65 13.40
N LYS A 129 -6.31 -3.12 14.06
CA LYS A 129 -6.69 -3.53 15.43
C LYS A 129 -7.60 -4.75 15.49
N VAL A 130 -8.01 -5.30 14.35
CA VAL A 130 -8.81 -6.53 14.30
C VAL A 130 -8.00 -7.66 14.89
N THR A 131 -8.64 -8.44 15.75
CA THR A 131 -8.11 -9.67 16.35
C THR A 131 -9.01 -10.82 15.97
N LEU A 132 -8.43 -11.94 15.54
CA LEU A 132 -9.11 -13.14 15.09
C LEU A 132 -8.65 -14.34 15.90
N LYS A 133 -9.46 -15.39 15.99
CA LYS A 133 -8.99 -16.70 16.49
C LYS A 133 -7.87 -17.23 15.61
N ALA A 134 -8.00 -17.04 14.29
CA ALA A 134 -6.98 -17.41 13.31
C ALA A 134 -5.62 -16.72 13.51
N THR A 135 -5.58 -15.55 14.18
CA THR A 135 -4.35 -14.85 14.57
C THR A 135 -3.94 -15.12 16.02
N GLN A 136 -4.53 -16.13 16.68
CA GLN A 136 -4.35 -16.38 18.11
C GLN A 136 -4.63 -15.11 18.96
N HIS A 137 -5.63 -14.34 18.55
CA HIS A 137 -6.03 -13.07 19.17
C HIS A 137 -4.98 -11.94 19.12
N HIS A 138 -3.92 -12.10 18.33
CA HIS A 138 -3.03 -10.99 18.00
C HIS A 138 -3.73 -10.03 17.02
N ASN A 139 -3.43 -8.73 17.12
CA ASN A 139 -3.85 -7.76 16.10
C ASN A 139 -3.01 -7.96 14.82
N MET A 140 -3.42 -7.31 13.71
CA MET A 140 -2.75 -7.52 12.42
C MET A 140 -1.28 -7.11 12.42
N PHE A 141 -0.88 -6.11 13.20
CA PHE A 141 0.53 -5.74 13.33
C PHE A 141 1.36 -6.86 13.96
N ALA A 142 0.90 -7.38 15.11
CA ALA A 142 1.63 -8.42 15.83
C ALA A 142 1.67 -9.73 15.05
N PHE A 143 0.59 -10.06 14.32
CA PHE A 143 0.53 -11.24 13.48
C PHE A 143 1.50 -11.15 12.29
N TRP A 144 1.49 -10.04 11.55
CA TRP A 144 2.24 -9.91 10.32
C TRP A 144 3.74 -9.64 10.52
N ARG A 145 4.11 -8.94 11.58
CA ARG A 145 5.49 -8.48 11.81
C ARG A 145 6.55 -9.58 11.65
N PRO A 146 6.43 -10.76 12.29
CA PRO A 146 7.44 -11.81 12.12
C PRO A 146 7.49 -12.41 10.72
N LEU A 147 6.37 -12.40 9.98
CA LEU A 147 6.27 -13.00 8.65
C LEU A 147 6.78 -12.06 7.55
N LEU A 148 6.53 -10.75 7.68
CA LEU A 148 6.78 -9.77 6.62
C LEU A 148 8.17 -9.14 6.70
N THR A 149 8.80 -9.11 7.87
CA THR A 149 10.09 -8.42 8.05
C THR A 149 11.18 -9.04 7.20
N ASP A 150 11.39 -10.35 7.30
CA ASP A 150 12.41 -11.06 6.51
C ASP A 150 12.08 -11.00 5.02
N MET A 151 10.82 -11.22 4.65
CA MET A 151 10.37 -11.17 3.26
C MET A 151 10.71 -9.83 2.59
N LEU A 152 10.48 -8.70 3.28
CA LEU A 152 10.78 -7.38 2.72
C LEU A 152 12.29 -7.14 2.66
N ILE A 153 13.04 -7.46 3.71
CA ILE A 153 14.50 -7.30 3.74
C ILE A 153 15.15 -8.12 2.61
N ASP A 154 14.76 -9.38 2.46
CA ASP A 154 15.33 -10.26 1.44
C ASP A 154 15.02 -9.74 0.03
N ALA A 155 13.79 -9.32 -0.23
CA ALA A 155 13.41 -8.74 -1.52
C ALA A 155 14.20 -7.47 -1.85
N VAL A 156 14.44 -6.60 -0.86
CA VAL A 156 15.22 -5.37 -1.06
C VAL A 156 16.69 -5.70 -1.29
N LYS A 157 17.27 -6.65 -0.55
CA LYS A 157 18.67 -7.08 -0.72
C LYS A 157 18.92 -7.82 -2.03
N GLN A 158 17.94 -8.55 -2.54
CA GLN A 158 18.02 -9.24 -3.84
C GLN A 158 17.99 -8.28 -5.02
N ASP A 159 17.49 -7.07 -4.83
CA ASP A 159 17.54 -5.98 -5.81
C ASP A 159 18.84 -5.17 -5.60
N ASP A 160 18.77 -3.97 -5.12
CA ASP A 160 19.91 -3.05 -4.95
C ASP A 160 20.13 -2.56 -3.50
N GLY A 161 19.38 -3.12 -2.56
CA GLY A 161 19.46 -2.76 -1.14
C GLY A 161 18.73 -1.46 -0.77
N ILE A 162 17.92 -0.88 -1.68
CA ILE A 162 17.20 0.38 -1.49
C ILE A 162 15.71 0.16 -1.43
N LEU A 163 15.07 0.66 -0.37
CA LEU A 163 13.63 0.68 -0.15
C LEU A 163 13.10 2.11 -0.21
N ILE A 164 12.18 2.37 -1.13
CA ILE A 164 11.44 3.64 -1.21
C ILE A 164 10.15 3.50 -0.39
N HIS A 165 10.06 4.24 0.70
CA HIS A 165 8.92 4.19 1.62
C HIS A 165 7.85 5.21 1.25
N LEU A 166 6.85 4.78 0.48
CA LEU A 166 5.67 5.58 0.10
C LEU A 166 4.39 5.13 0.82
N ALA A 167 4.50 4.22 1.80
CA ALA A 167 3.41 3.92 2.72
C ALA A 167 3.31 4.99 3.83
N THR A 168 2.36 4.84 4.74
CA THR A 168 2.27 5.70 5.92
C THR A 168 2.97 5.04 7.11
N GLU A 169 3.38 5.84 8.10
CA GLU A 169 3.98 5.40 9.36
C GLU A 169 3.19 4.26 10.04
N GLU A 170 1.84 4.28 9.93
CA GLU A 170 0.99 3.19 10.45
C GLU A 170 1.44 1.82 9.94
N TYR A 171 1.83 1.72 8.67
CA TYR A 171 2.20 0.44 8.06
C TYR A 171 3.62 -0.02 8.40
N GLU A 172 4.47 0.83 8.96
CA GLU A 172 5.77 0.44 9.51
C GLU A 172 5.61 -0.59 10.64
N HIS A 173 4.50 -0.51 11.38
CA HIS A 173 4.19 -1.46 12.45
C HIS A 173 3.93 -2.90 11.98
N LEU A 174 3.72 -3.11 10.68
CA LEU A 174 3.66 -4.46 10.08
C LEU A 174 5.03 -5.16 10.05
N PHE A 175 6.10 -4.45 10.37
CA PHE A 175 7.48 -4.92 10.31
C PHE A 175 8.22 -4.65 11.62
N ASP A 176 9.34 -5.31 11.83
CA ASP A 176 10.41 -4.79 12.70
C ASP A 176 11.13 -3.66 11.94
N TRP A 177 10.54 -2.46 11.99
CA TRP A 177 11.01 -1.32 11.22
C TRP A 177 12.43 -0.89 11.58
N LYS A 178 12.81 -1.02 12.86
CA LYS A 178 14.18 -0.73 13.31
C LYS A 178 15.19 -1.67 12.65
N ARG A 179 14.82 -2.94 12.52
CA ARG A 179 15.65 -3.92 11.83
C ARG A 179 15.74 -3.63 10.33
N ILE A 180 14.64 -3.27 9.67
CA ILE A 180 14.65 -2.86 8.25
C ILE A 180 15.60 -1.69 8.04
N CYS A 181 15.48 -0.59 8.80
CA CYS A 181 16.33 0.58 8.68
C CYS A 181 17.84 0.30 8.96
N ARG A 182 18.14 -0.77 9.70
CA ARG A 182 19.51 -1.20 9.93
C ARG A 182 20.09 -2.04 8.80
N GLU A 183 19.25 -2.83 8.12
CA GLU A 183 19.69 -3.85 7.16
C GLU A 183 19.62 -3.40 5.71
N VAL A 184 18.77 -2.40 5.39
CA VAL A 184 18.62 -1.85 4.04
C VAL A 184 18.56 -0.32 4.08
N LYS A 185 18.89 0.34 2.96
CA LYS A 185 18.79 1.80 2.85
C LYS A 185 17.33 2.18 2.61
N VAL A 186 16.67 2.77 3.61
CA VAL A 186 15.30 3.27 3.49
C VAL A 186 15.33 4.74 3.10
N ILE A 187 14.61 5.11 2.02
CA ILE A 187 14.40 6.49 1.60
C ILE A 187 12.91 6.79 1.67
N GLN A 188 12.56 7.81 2.43
CA GLN A 188 11.18 8.22 2.66
C GLN A 188 10.95 9.65 2.15
N PRO A 189 10.42 9.83 0.92
CA PRO A 189 10.01 11.14 0.43
C PRO A 189 8.91 11.73 1.30
N LEU A 190 9.11 12.99 1.74
CA LEU A 190 8.17 13.71 2.59
C LEU A 190 7.53 14.87 1.82
N PHE A 191 6.21 15.04 1.98
CA PHE A 191 5.42 16.00 1.22
C PHE A 191 4.80 17.02 2.15
N TYR A 192 5.21 18.29 2.00
CA TYR A 192 4.78 19.40 2.84
C TYR A 192 4.08 20.47 2.03
N VAL A 193 3.15 21.16 2.68
CA VAL A 193 2.54 22.39 2.17
C VAL A 193 3.10 23.54 2.99
N GLU A 194 3.67 24.53 2.33
CA GLU A 194 4.09 25.78 2.94
C GLU A 194 2.91 26.75 3.01
N LYS A 195 2.63 27.23 4.21
CA LYS A 195 1.59 28.23 4.47
C LYS A 195 2.14 29.30 5.42
N GLY A 196 2.54 30.43 4.85
CA GLY A 196 3.33 31.43 5.58
C GLY A 196 4.65 30.80 6.06
N ASP A 197 5.05 31.06 7.28
CA ASP A 197 6.31 30.55 7.86
C ASP A 197 6.23 29.09 8.39
N LYS A 198 5.18 28.35 8.03
CA LYS A 198 4.95 27.00 8.58
C LYS A 198 4.82 25.95 7.49
N MET A 199 5.58 24.87 7.66
CA MET A 199 5.42 23.65 6.89
C MET A 199 4.45 22.68 7.59
N LYS A 200 3.49 22.14 6.85
CA LYS A 200 2.51 21.17 7.36
C LYS A 200 2.33 20.01 6.41
N VAL A 201 2.18 18.82 6.98
CA VAL A 201 1.72 17.65 6.21
C VAL A 201 0.20 17.74 6.09
N VAL A 202 -0.29 17.84 4.86
CA VAL A 202 -1.71 17.73 4.54
C VAL A 202 -1.96 16.31 4.04
N SER A 203 -2.64 15.50 4.85
CA SER A 203 -2.79 14.05 4.63
C SER A 203 -3.33 13.67 3.24
N VAL A 204 -4.26 14.45 2.68
CA VAL A 204 -4.80 14.20 1.33
C VAL A 204 -3.70 14.42 0.28
N TYR A 205 -3.00 15.53 0.32
CA TYR A 205 -1.93 15.84 -0.62
C TYR A 205 -0.76 14.86 -0.50
N ALA A 206 -0.34 14.51 0.71
CA ALA A 206 0.71 13.52 0.89
C ALA A 206 0.34 12.16 0.28
N LYS A 207 -0.92 11.72 0.40
CA LYS A 207 -1.40 10.50 -0.26
C LYS A 207 -1.39 10.60 -1.79
N GLN A 208 -1.83 11.75 -2.32
CA GLN A 208 -1.81 12.01 -3.77
C GLN A 208 -0.38 11.94 -4.30
N CYS A 209 0.55 12.65 -3.67
CA CYS A 209 1.95 12.66 -4.06
C CYS A 209 2.62 11.29 -3.99
N ARG A 210 2.34 10.48 -2.96
CA ARG A 210 2.83 9.11 -2.89
C ARG A 210 2.37 8.26 -4.07
N GLY A 211 1.10 8.37 -4.45
CA GLY A 211 0.57 7.69 -5.63
C GLY A 211 1.18 8.20 -6.94
N ALA A 212 1.28 9.51 -7.11
CA ALA A 212 1.90 10.15 -8.27
C ALA A 212 3.38 9.78 -8.38
N MET A 213 4.14 9.80 -7.27
CA MET A 213 5.55 9.40 -7.27
C MET A 213 5.71 7.92 -7.62
N THR A 214 4.86 7.03 -7.08
CA THR A 214 4.84 5.62 -7.48
C THR A 214 4.61 5.48 -8.99
N ARG A 215 3.68 6.25 -9.57
CA ARG A 215 3.44 6.30 -11.02
C ARG A 215 4.69 6.75 -11.78
N CYS A 216 5.34 7.83 -11.36
CA CYS A 216 6.55 8.33 -11.99
C CYS A 216 7.67 7.29 -11.99
N ILE A 217 7.92 6.65 -10.84
CA ILE A 217 8.92 5.59 -10.73
C ILE A 217 8.62 4.46 -11.72
N ILE A 218 7.37 4.01 -11.79
CA ILE A 218 6.97 2.89 -12.66
C ILE A 218 7.07 3.27 -14.14
N ARG A 219 6.48 4.39 -14.57
CA ARG A 219 6.44 4.80 -15.96
C ARG A 219 7.80 5.14 -16.56
N HIS A 220 8.64 5.75 -15.76
CA HIS A 220 9.99 6.12 -16.18
C HIS A 220 11.02 5.04 -15.83
N GLN A 221 10.58 3.94 -15.21
CA GLN A 221 11.43 2.83 -14.76
C GLN A 221 12.67 3.34 -13.99
N TRP A 222 12.43 4.20 -12.99
CA TRP A 222 13.51 4.75 -12.20
C TRP A 222 14.22 3.68 -11.38
N HIS A 223 15.54 3.64 -11.51
CA HIS A 223 16.41 2.68 -10.83
C HIS A 223 17.35 3.35 -9.80
N SER A 224 17.30 4.68 -9.67
CA SER A 224 18.18 5.43 -8.79
C SER A 224 17.39 6.42 -7.92
N PRO A 225 17.73 6.55 -6.63
CA PRO A 225 17.11 7.54 -5.73
C PRO A 225 17.22 8.98 -6.22
N GLN A 226 18.30 9.32 -6.95
CA GLN A 226 18.50 10.66 -7.51
C GLN A 226 17.39 11.04 -8.50
N GLN A 227 16.82 10.06 -9.20
CA GLN A 227 15.71 10.30 -10.11
C GLN A 227 14.44 10.73 -9.38
N LEU A 228 14.24 10.35 -8.10
CA LEU A 228 13.12 10.83 -7.29
C LEU A 228 13.13 12.35 -7.15
N LEU A 229 14.32 12.97 -7.12
CA LEU A 229 14.48 14.42 -6.95
C LEU A 229 13.96 15.21 -8.16
N THR A 230 13.74 14.56 -9.30
CA THR A 230 13.12 15.16 -10.49
C THR A 230 11.58 15.15 -10.46
N PHE A 231 10.97 14.57 -9.41
CA PHE A 231 9.53 14.56 -9.25
C PHE A 231 8.97 15.98 -9.20
N ASN A 232 7.98 16.23 -10.05
CA ASN A 232 7.33 17.53 -10.23
C ASN A 232 5.87 17.29 -10.60
N GLU A 233 5.05 16.84 -9.66
CA GLU A 233 3.63 16.58 -9.88
C GLU A 233 2.79 17.37 -8.87
N ALA A 234 1.67 17.92 -9.33
CA ALA A 234 0.76 18.72 -8.50
C ALA A 234 1.47 19.87 -7.76
N ASP A 235 2.46 20.49 -8.43
CA ASP A 235 3.27 21.61 -7.92
C ASP A 235 4.13 21.30 -6.68
N PHE A 236 4.28 20.02 -6.33
CA PHE A 236 5.25 19.58 -5.34
C PHE A 236 6.62 19.42 -5.98
N ILE A 237 7.57 20.21 -5.49
CA ILE A 237 8.93 20.28 -6.04
C ILE A 237 9.94 19.97 -4.93
N TYR A 238 10.97 19.20 -5.28
CA TYR A 238 12.08 18.91 -4.37
C TYR A 238 12.76 20.20 -3.90
N GLN A 239 13.05 20.26 -2.60
CA GLN A 239 13.71 21.38 -1.96
C GLN A 239 15.03 20.95 -1.31
N PRO A 240 16.18 21.22 -1.93
CA PRO A 240 17.47 20.69 -1.46
C PRO A 240 17.93 21.24 -0.09
N ASN A 241 17.35 22.35 0.35
CA ASN A 241 17.67 22.98 1.64
C ASN A 241 16.90 22.38 2.82
N TYR A 242 16.03 21.40 2.56
CA TYR A 242 15.18 20.77 3.57
C TYR A 242 15.34 19.26 3.54
N GLY A 243 15.31 18.64 4.73
CA GLY A 243 15.49 17.20 4.86
C GLY A 243 16.94 16.74 4.70
N ASP A 244 17.09 15.49 4.32
CA ASP A 244 18.36 14.82 4.07
C ASP A 244 18.24 13.80 2.91
N GLU A 245 19.30 13.05 2.63
CA GLU A 245 19.30 12.03 1.57
C GLU A 245 18.28 10.89 1.80
N LEU A 246 17.95 10.59 3.05
CA LEU A 246 16.98 9.55 3.40
C LEU A 246 15.55 10.10 3.47
N HIS A 247 15.41 11.41 3.69
CA HIS A 247 14.12 12.09 3.83
C HIS A 247 14.07 13.32 2.92
N PRO A 248 14.08 13.15 1.57
CA PRO A 248 13.98 14.28 0.65
C PRO A 248 12.60 14.95 0.77
N HIS A 249 12.62 16.28 0.90
CA HIS A 249 11.40 17.07 1.06
C HIS A 249 10.90 17.60 -0.30
N PHE A 250 9.61 17.40 -0.53
CA PHE A 250 8.87 17.96 -1.66
C PHE A 250 7.84 18.94 -1.12
N ILE A 251 7.91 20.18 -1.56
CA ILE A 251 7.13 21.27 -0.97
C ILE A 251 6.22 21.90 -2.03
N LEU A 252 4.95 22.07 -1.66
CA LEU A 252 3.97 22.86 -2.37
C LEU A 252 3.96 24.26 -1.78
N ASN A 253 4.39 25.26 -2.57
CA ASN A 253 4.31 26.66 -2.21
C ASN A 253 2.89 27.17 -2.50
N GLN A 254 2.12 27.46 -1.47
CA GLN A 254 0.85 28.20 -1.62
C GLN A 254 1.16 29.69 -1.43
N THR A 255 1.40 30.37 -2.56
CA THR A 255 1.41 31.85 -2.63
C THR A 255 0.02 32.41 -2.39
#